data_9c061e69d7ae0e9e60786ce2a658e240
#
_entry.id   9c061e69d7ae0e9e60786ce2a658e240
#
_cell.length_a   1.000
_cell.length_b   1.000
_cell.length_c   1.000
_cell.angle_alpha   90.00
_cell.angle_beta   90.00
_cell.angle_gamma   90.00
#
_symmetry.space_group_name_H-M   'P 1'
#
loop_
_entity.id
_entity.type
_entity.pdbx_description
1 polymer ?
#
loop_
_entity_poly.entity_id
_entity_poly.type
_entity_poly.pdbx_seq_one_letter_code
_entity_poly.pdbx_strand_id
1 'polypeptide(L)'
;MRMAVENAIVQRENPKIATRILDNGTKIKMFFGNIVIPATLNDSDTAKALIKMLPYTISLSNYGNDFCGVMEQPLPYNEEDVHNGWLNGDIDFATDGNWFTILFGGEENSGSYGYQVNIGKIDCELEKISSLRGSQQVRIELAEVSEEAEG
;
A
#
# COMPACT_ATOMS: atom_id res chain seq x y z
N MET A 1 -8.50 5.52 10.26
CA MET A 1 -8.92 6.11 8.99
C MET A 1 -10.09 7.03 9.17
N ARG A 2 -10.13 8.05 8.41
CA ARG A 2 -11.20 9.04 8.53
C ARG A 2 -12.37 8.64 7.68
N MET A 3 -13.52 9.29 7.97
CA MET A 3 -14.70 9.07 7.15
C MET A 3 -14.49 9.61 5.75
N ALA A 4 -15.30 9.15 4.83
CA ALA A 4 -15.16 9.48 3.42
C ALA A 4 -15.20 10.97 3.17
N VAL A 5 -14.44 11.38 2.17
CA VAL A 5 -14.44 12.75 1.67
C VAL A 5 -15.56 12.86 0.66
N GLU A 6 -16.42 13.87 0.84
CA GLU A 6 -17.50 14.06 -0.09
C GLU A 6 -16.93 14.38 -1.46
N ASN A 7 -17.49 13.79 -2.49
CA ASN A 7 -17.08 14.02 -3.87
C ASN A 7 -15.78 13.32 -4.28
N ALA A 8 -15.16 12.57 -3.39
CA ALA A 8 -13.99 11.82 -3.79
C ALA A 8 -14.41 10.57 -4.55
N ILE A 9 -13.54 10.13 -5.43
CA ILE A 9 -13.79 8.90 -6.19
C ILE A 9 -13.69 7.73 -5.23
N VAL A 10 -14.69 6.85 -5.28
CA VAL A 10 -14.68 5.65 -4.43
C VAL A 10 -14.03 4.52 -5.19
N GLN A 11 -13.02 3.93 -4.59
CA GLN A 11 -12.37 2.78 -5.20
C GLN A 11 -13.26 1.57 -5.03
N ARG A 12 -13.41 0.80 -6.10
CA ARG A 12 -14.24 -0.38 -6.07
C ARG A 12 -13.54 -1.52 -6.76
N GLU A 13 -13.80 -2.71 -6.27
CA GLU A 13 -13.26 -3.90 -6.87
C GLU A 13 -13.80 -4.07 -8.28
N ASN A 14 -12.92 -4.50 -9.17
CA ASN A 14 -13.35 -4.94 -10.49
C ASN A 14 -13.80 -6.38 -10.32
N PRO A 15 -15.06 -6.71 -10.61
CA PRO A 15 -15.54 -8.06 -10.35
C PRO A 15 -14.82 -9.14 -11.14
N LYS A 16 -14.05 -8.76 -12.15
CA LYS A 16 -13.36 -9.75 -12.97
C LYS A 16 -11.93 -9.99 -12.55
N ILE A 17 -11.36 -9.11 -11.74
CA ILE A 17 -9.99 -9.27 -11.30
C ILE A 17 -9.92 -8.86 -9.84
N ALA A 18 -9.18 -9.66 -9.10
CA ALA A 18 -9.11 -9.43 -7.66
C ALA A 18 -8.16 -8.30 -7.29
N THR A 19 -7.20 -8.00 -8.16
CA THR A 19 -6.22 -6.98 -7.85
C THR A 19 -6.06 -6.08 -9.05
N ARG A 20 -5.62 -4.84 -8.80
CA ARG A 20 -5.38 -3.95 -9.90
C ARG A 20 -4.08 -4.33 -10.61
N ILE A 21 -4.02 -3.99 -11.89
CA ILE A 21 -2.85 -4.25 -12.70
C ILE A 21 -2.10 -2.94 -12.81
N LEU A 22 -0.81 -2.97 -12.51
CA LEU A 22 0.00 -1.77 -12.53
C LEU A 22 1.03 -1.87 -13.63
N ASP A 23 0.86 -1.03 -14.65
CA ASP A 23 1.85 -0.91 -15.70
C ASP A 23 2.90 0.09 -15.25
N ASN A 24 4.11 -0.09 -15.73
CA ASN A 24 5.19 0.85 -15.39
C ASN A 24 5.44 0.97 -13.89
N GLY A 25 5.16 -0.09 -13.17
CA GLY A 25 5.35 -0.09 -11.73
C GLY A 25 6.77 -0.44 -11.34
N THR A 26 7.08 -0.21 -10.08
CA THR A 26 8.38 -0.54 -9.52
C THR A 26 8.22 -1.67 -8.53
N LYS A 27 8.95 -2.75 -8.73
CA LYS A 27 8.84 -3.92 -7.85
C LYS A 27 9.62 -3.68 -6.57
N ILE A 28 9.00 -4.03 -5.45
CA ILE A 28 9.62 -3.91 -4.14
C ILE A 28 9.40 -5.19 -3.35
N LYS A 29 10.13 -5.30 -2.25
CA LYS A 29 9.96 -6.38 -1.29
C LYS A 29 9.78 -5.75 0.08
N MET A 30 8.84 -6.29 0.84
CA MET A 30 8.61 -5.84 2.20
C MET A 30 8.88 -7.02 3.12
N PHE A 31 9.81 -6.82 4.05
CA PHE A 31 10.25 -7.90 4.94
C PHE A 31 9.57 -7.77 6.29
N PHE A 32 8.69 -8.73 6.57
CA PHE A 32 8.05 -8.87 7.87
C PHE A 32 8.78 -9.99 8.60
N GLY A 33 9.91 -9.65 9.21
CA GLY A 33 10.77 -10.69 9.77
C GLY A 33 11.27 -11.58 8.64
N ASN A 34 10.98 -12.86 8.72
CA ASN A 34 11.41 -13.81 7.70
C ASN A 34 10.43 -13.94 6.55
N ILE A 35 9.31 -13.24 6.62
CA ILE A 35 8.29 -13.33 5.58
C ILE A 35 8.48 -12.19 4.60
N VAL A 36 8.54 -12.50 3.32
CA VAL A 36 8.71 -11.49 2.28
C VAL A 36 7.37 -11.31 1.58
N ILE A 37 6.90 -10.07 1.57
CA ILE A 37 5.68 -9.72 0.85
C ILE A 37 6.10 -8.91 -0.37
N PRO A 38 6.00 -9.48 -1.57
CA PRO A 38 6.36 -8.75 -2.78
C PRO A 38 5.25 -7.79 -3.17
N ALA A 39 5.61 -6.70 -3.80
CA ALA A 39 4.62 -5.70 -4.17
C ALA A 39 5.12 -4.90 -5.36
N THR A 40 4.20 -4.13 -5.95
CA THR A 40 4.52 -3.24 -7.06
C THR A 40 3.98 -1.87 -6.68
N LEU A 41 4.84 -0.86 -6.73
CA LEU A 41 4.42 0.52 -6.52
C LEU A 41 4.10 1.13 -7.88
N ASN A 42 3.08 2.01 -7.90
CA ASN A 42 2.68 2.62 -9.16
C ASN A 42 3.60 3.83 -9.45
N ASP A 43 3.25 4.59 -10.48
CA ASP A 43 4.07 5.72 -10.88
C ASP A 43 3.50 7.06 -10.46
N SER A 44 2.70 7.06 -9.40
CA SER A 44 2.19 8.31 -8.84
C SER A 44 3.34 9.09 -8.21
N ASP A 45 3.14 10.39 -8.07
CA ASP A 45 4.16 11.21 -7.42
C ASP A 45 4.41 10.74 -5.99
N THR A 46 3.35 10.30 -5.32
CA THR A 46 3.47 9.80 -3.96
C THR A 46 4.35 8.55 -3.90
N ALA A 47 4.10 7.62 -4.81
CA ALA A 47 4.90 6.40 -4.85
C ALA A 47 6.34 6.69 -5.22
N LYS A 48 6.56 7.61 -6.15
CA LYS A 48 7.93 7.96 -6.53
C LYS A 48 8.71 8.55 -5.37
N ALA A 49 8.02 9.32 -4.53
CA ALA A 49 8.68 9.89 -3.36
C ALA A 49 9.09 8.80 -2.39
N LEU A 50 8.24 7.79 -2.21
CA LEU A 50 8.60 6.69 -1.34
C LEU A 50 9.79 5.91 -1.91
N ILE A 51 9.79 5.69 -3.21
CA ILE A 51 10.87 4.93 -3.84
C ILE A 51 12.21 5.60 -3.57
N LYS A 52 12.24 6.91 -3.54
CA LYS A 52 13.49 7.63 -3.29
C LYS A 52 14.00 7.45 -1.87
N MET A 53 13.14 7.01 -0.97
CA MET A 53 13.52 6.80 0.43
C MET A 53 14.00 5.39 0.72
N LEU A 54 13.85 4.49 -0.24
CA LEU A 54 14.17 3.08 0.01
C LEU A 54 15.68 2.86 0.09
N PRO A 55 16.16 1.99 0.96
CA PRO A 55 15.36 1.15 1.86
C PRO A 55 14.82 1.96 3.03
N TYR A 56 13.64 1.60 3.48
CA TYR A 56 12.94 2.34 4.52
C TYR A 56 12.35 1.32 5.49
N THR A 57 12.47 1.58 6.78
CA THR A 57 11.93 0.70 7.80
C THR A 57 10.84 1.43 8.56
N ILE A 58 9.72 0.77 8.73
CA ILE A 58 8.55 1.35 9.38
C ILE A 58 7.90 0.29 10.24
N SER A 59 7.35 0.71 11.37
CA SER A 59 6.61 -0.20 12.23
C SER A 59 5.17 -0.24 11.77
N LEU A 60 4.68 -1.42 11.43
CA LEU A 60 3.30 -1.61 10.99
C LEU A 60 2.59 -2.55 11.94
N SER A 61 1.34 -2.24 12.24
CA SER A 61 0.53 -3.07 13.12
C SER A 61 -0.70 -3.57 12.38
N ASN A 62 -1.10 -4.80 12.72
CA ASN A 62 -2.28 -5.41 12.12
C ASN A 62 -3.53 -4.94 12.85
N TYR A 63 -4.42 -4.26 12.12
CA TYR A 63 -5.67 -3.74 12.69
C TYR A 63 -6.89 -4.52 12.21
N GLY A 64 -6.68 -5.72 11.67
CA GLY A 64 -7.79 -6.58 11.26
C GLY A 64 -7.98 -6.64 9.76
N ASN A 65 -8.08 -5.50 9.11
CA ASN A 65 -8.21 -5.43 7.66
C ASN A 65 -6.97 -4.86 6.99
N ASP A 66 -6.01 -4.41 7.77
CA ASP A 66 -4.82 -3.79 7.20
C ASP A 66 -3.67 -3.83 8.17
N PHE A 67 -2.47 -3.66 7.62
CA PHE A 67 -1.28 -3.34 8.39
C PHE A 67 -1.01 -1.87 8.12
N CYS A 68 -0.86 -1.07 9.15
CA CYS A 68 -0.52 0.33 8.91
C CYS A 68 0.34 0.90 10.00
N GLY A 69 1.04 1.96 9.65
CA GLY A 69 1.88 2.69 10.59
C GLY A 69 2.14 4.07 10.05
N VAL A 70 2.48 4.98 10.96
CA VAL A 70 2.70 6.38 10.62
C VAL A 70 4.12 6.55 10.11
N MET A 71 4.25 7.22 8.96
CA MET A 71 5.56 7.53 8.40
C MET A 71 6.14 8.73 9.14
N GLU A 72 7.47 8.75 9.25
CA GLU A 72 8.14 9.86 9.93
C GLU A 72 8.00 11.16 9.18
N GLN A 73 7.90 11.09 7.86
CA GLN A 73 7.74 12.27 7.04
C GLN A 73 6.55 12.08 6.12
N PRO A 74 5.80 13.15 5.86
CA PRO A 74 4.68 13.02 4.93
C PRO A 74 5.20 12.81 3.52
N LEU A 75 4.42 12.11 2.71
CA LEU A 75 4.72 11.98 1.29
C LEU A 75 3.92 13.04 0.54
N PRO A 76 4.47 13.59 -0.52
CA PRO A 76 3.71 14.51 -1.35
C PRO A 76 2.63 13.75 -2.11
N TYR A 77 1.57 14.43 -2.48
CA TYR A 77 0.51 13.80 -3.25
C TYR A 77 -0.24 14.87 -4.03
N ASN A 78 -0.97 14.41 -5.04
CA ASN A 78 -1.85 15.28 -5.81
C ASN A 78 -3.26 15.11 -5.30
N GLU A 79 -3.97 16.21 -5.11
CA GLU A 79 -5.33 16.15 -4.59
C GLU A 79 -6.23 15.27 -5.45
N GLU A 80 -6.00 15.28 -6.73
CA GLU A 80 -6.85 14.50 -7.62
C GLU A 80 -6.67 13.00 -7.45
N ASP A 81 -5.61 12.58 -6.77
CA ASP A 81 -5.37 11.16 -6.51
C ASP A 81 -6.00 10.70 -5.22
N VAL A 82 -6.55 11.59 -4.43
CA VAL A 82 -7.16 11.24 -3.15
C VAL A 82 -8.52 10.62 -3.41
N HIS A 83 -8.78 9.49 -2.79
CA HIS A 83 -10.03 8.77 -3.00
C HIS A 83 -10.53 8.16 -1.71
N ASN A 84 -11.75 7.65 -1.78
CA ASN A 84 -12.36 6.89 -0.69
C ASN A 84 -12.23 5.41 -0.99
N GLY A 85 -12.15 4.60 0.06
CA GLY A 85 -12.16 3.17 -0.10
C GLY A 85 -10.86 2.61 -0.62
N TRP A 86 -10.84 1.28 -0.76
CA TRP A 86 -9.66 0.58 -1.26
C TRP A 86 -10.10 -0.72 -1.89
N LEU A 87 -9.18 -1.33 -2.62
CA LEU A 87 -9.32 -2.70 -3.10
C LEU A 87 -8.40 -3.58 -2.27
N ASN A 88 -8.85 -4.79 -1.98
CA ASN A 88 -8.02 -5.69 -1.18
C ASN A 88 -6.70 -5.93 -1.90
N GLY A 89 -5.61 -5.77 -1.16
CA GLY A 89 -4.27 -5.87 -1.71
C GLY A 89 -3.63 -4.53 -2.00
N ASP A 90 -4.40 -3.45 -1.91
CA ASP A 90 -3.86 -2.12 -2.15
C ASP A 90 -2.83 -1.72 -1.11
N ILE A 91 -1.86 -0.93 -1.56
CA ILE A 91 -0.98 -0.20 -0.67
C ILE A 91 -1.34 1.26 -0.87
N ASP A 92 -1.76 1.91 0.21
CA ASP A 92 -2.23 3.29 0.15
C ASP A 92 -1.48 4.15 1.14
N PHE A 93 -1.42 5.43 0.84
CA PHE A 93 -0.92 6.44 1.75
C PHE A 93 -2.12 7.26 2.20
N ALA A 94 -2.39 7.26 3.51
CA ALA A 94 -3.51 8.01 4.05
C ALA A 94 -3.01 9.40 4.42
N THR A 95 -3.54 10.41 3.74
CA THR A 95 -2.98 11.75 3.79
C THR A 95 -3.27 12.46 5.10
N ASP A 96 -4.26 12.02 5.85
CA ASP A 96 -4.64 12.70 7.09
C ASP A 96 -3.96 12.08 8.30
N GLY A 97 -2.71 11.79 8.24
CA GLY A 97 -1.99 11.22 9.36
C GLY A 97 -0.73 10.54 8.91
N ASN A 98 -0.47 10.62 7.61
CA ASN A 98 0.76 10.07 7.03
C ASN A 98 0.88 8.57 7.26
N TRP A 99 -0.22 7.85 7.07
CA TRP A 99 -0.23 6.41 7.29
C TRP A 99 0.18 5.66 6.04
N PHE A 100 1.15 4.78 6.18
CA PHE A 100 1.47 3.79 5.15
C PHE A 100 0.60 2.58 5.48
N THR A 101 -0.26 2.16 4.54
CA THR A 101 -1.19 1.08 4.83
C THR A 101 -1.13 0.01 3.75
N ILE A 102 -1.25 -1.24 4.19
CA ILE A 102 -1.42 -2.37 3.28
C ILE A 102 -2.76 -2.96 3.62
N LEU A 103 -3.71 -2.84 2.69
CA LEU A 103 -5.11 -3.16 2.97
C LEU A 103 -5.42 -4.52 2.40
N PHE A 104 -5.56 -5.52 3.27
CA PHE A 104 -5.76 -6.88 2.79
C PHE A 104 -7.19 -7.38 3.00
N GLY A 105 -8.07 -6.55 3.51
CA GLY A 105 -9.47 -6.94 3.69
C GLY A 105 -10.37 -5.74 3.81
N GLY A 106 -11.67 -5.99 3.80
CA GLY A 106 -12.65 -4.96 4.07
C GLY A 106 -13.04 -4.08 2.91
N GLU A 107 -12.64 -4.41 1.68
CA GLU A 107 -12.92 -3.50 0.58
C GLU A 107 -14.42 -3.28 0.36
N GLU A 108 -15.24 -4.27 0.66
CA GLU A 108 -16.67 -4.14 0.40
C GLU A 108 -17.33 -3.08 1.27
N ASN A 109 -16.72 -2.74 2.39
CA ASN A 109 -17.24 -1.72 3.28
C ASN A 109 -16.35 -0.50 3.35
N SER A 110 -15.39 -0.38 2.44
CA SER A 110 -14.37 0.66 2.55
C SER A 110 -14.81 2.02 2.03
N GLY A 111 -15.95 2.08 1.33
CA GLY A 111 -16.35 3.33 0.68
C GLY A 111 -16.59 4.49 1.63
N SER A 112 -16.80 4.23 2.92
CA SER A 112 -17.03 5.31 3.88
C SER A 112 -15.74 5.83 4.52
N TYR A 113 -14.59 5.36 4.04
CA TYR A 113 -13.30 5.83 4.57
C TYR A 113 -12.54 6.54 3.45
N GLY A 114 -11.92 7.63 3.78
CA GLY A 114 -11.29 8.44 2.75
C GLY A 114 -9.93 8.96 3.09
N TYR A 115 -9.49 9.87 2.23
CA TYR A 115 -8.21 10.56 2.25
C TYR A 115 -7.07 9.62 1.97
N GLN A 116 -7.22 8.79 0.95
CA GLN A 116 -6.19 7.81 0.60
C GLN A 116 -5.68 8.04 -0.81
N VAL A 117 -4.39 7.79 -1.00
CA VAL A 117 -3.77 7.80 -2.33
C VAL A 117 -3.21 6.41 -2.54
N ASN A 118 -3.63 5.76 -3.63
CA ASN A 118 -3.12 4.44 -3.94
C ASN A 118 -1.70 4.57 -4.47
N ILE A 119 -0.76 3.84 -3.86
CA ILE A 119 0.63 3.87 -4.31
C ILE A 119 1.12 2.52 -4.80
N GLY A 120 0.27 1.48 -4.71
CA GLY A 120 0.69 0.18 -5.21
C GLY A 120 -0.24 -0.92 -4.78
N LYS A 121 0.26 -2.14 -4.91
CA LYS A 121 -0.48 -3.32 -4.48
C LYS A 121 0.51 -4.43 -4.15
N ILE A 122 0.07 -5.39 -3.32
CA ILE A 122 0.90 -6.55 -3.06
C ILE A 122 0.75 -7.53 -4.22
N ASP A 123 1.77 -8.37 -4.42
CA ASP A 123 1.83 -9.32 -5.52
C ASP A 123 1.81 -10.76 -5.04
N CYS A 124 1.16 -11.02 -3.93
CA CYS A 124 1.02 -12.36 -3.39
C CYS A 124 -0.41 -12.54 -2.92
N GLU A 125 -0.71 -13.75 -2.49
CA GLU A 125 -2.04 -14.03 -1.97
C GLU A 125 -2.28 -13.22 -0.72
N LEU A 126 -3.51 -12.77 -0.54
CA LEU A 126 -3.86 -11.95 0.62
C LEU A 126 -3.59 -12.69 1.92
N GLU A 127 -3.78 -14.01 1.92
CA GLU A 127 -3.61 -14.79 3.12
C GLU A 127 -2.18 -14.71 3.64
N LYS A 128 -1.21 -14.53 2.77
CA LYS A 128 0.17 -14.48 3.19
C LYS A 128 0.41 -13.34 4.16
N ILE A 129 -0.26 -12.21 3.95
CA ILE A 129 -0.09 -11.07 4.84
C ILE A 129 -1.14 -11.06 5.93
N SER A 130 -2.38 -11.49 5.61
CA SER A 130 -3.45 -11.43 6.59
C SER A 130 -3.21 -12.38 7.76
N SER A 131 -2.36 -13.39 7.57
CA SER A 131 -2.07 -14.33 8.63
C SER A 131 -1.03 -13.81 9.62
N LEU A 132 -0.34 -12.74 9.29
CA LEU A 132 0.64 -12.16 10.19
C LEU A 132 -0.07 -11.34 11.26
N ARG A 133 0.53 -11.27 12.45
CA ARG A 133 -0.14 -10.68 13.60
C ARG A 133 0.73 -9.65 14.27
N GLY A 134 0.08 -8.80 15.05
CA GLY A 134 0.78 -7.89 15.95
C GLY A 134 1.45 -6.75 15.23
N SER A 135 2.50 -6.25 15.83
CA SER A 135 3.30 -5.17 15.28
C SER A 135 4.60 -5.73 14.75
N GLN A 136 5.00 -5.25 13.59
CA GLN A 136 6.18 -5.74 12.91
C GLN A 136 7.04 -4.57 12.48
N GLN A 137 8.35 -4.74 12.58
CA GLN A 137 9.28 -3.81 11.93
C GLN A 137 9.41 -4.28 10.50
N VAL A 138 9.00 -3.45 9.56
CA VAL A 138 8.94 -3.84 8.17
C VAL A 138 9.98 -3.05 7.39
N ARG A 139 10.87 -3.75 6.72
CA ARG A 139 11.86 -3.12 5.88
C ARG A 139 11.40 -3.21 4.43
N ILE A 140 11.37 -2.07 3.75
CA ILE A 140 10.92 -1.98 2.37
C ILE A 140 12.13 -1.68 1.51
N GLU A 141 12.33 -2.48 0.46
CA GLU A 141 13.47 -2.36 -0.44
C GLU A 141 13.05 -2.53 -1.87
N LEU A 142 13.85 -2.00 -2.78
CA LEU A 142 13.66 -2.32 -4.19
C LEU A 142 13.93 -3.80 -4.39
N ALA A 143 13.11 -4.42 -5.22
CA ALA A 143 13.28 -5.84 -5.50
C ALA A 143 14.44 -6.03 -6.44
N GLU A 144 15.27 -6.87 -6.08
CA GLU A 144 16.29 -7.45 -6.88
C GLU A 144 16.80 -6.75 -8.05
N VAL A 145 17.02 -5.50 -7.92
CA VAL A 145 17.58 -4.75 -9.02
C VAL A 145 18.87 -5.39 -9.50
N SER A 146 19.68 -5.84 -8.57
CA SER A 146 20.93 -6.46 -8.99
C SER A 146 20.68 -7.77 -9.72
N GLU A 147 19.65 -8.47 -9.36
CA GLU A 147 19.38 -9.72 -10.05
C GLU A 147 18.94 -9.48 -11.45
N GLU A 148 18.20 -8.42 -11.66
CA GLU A 148 17.79 -8.09 -13.00
C GLU A 148 18.98 -7.75 -13.85
N ALA A 149 19.94 -7.10 -13.28
CA ALA A 149 21.11 -6.75 -14.03
C ALA A 149 21.85 -7.99 -14.48
N GLU A 150 21.72 -9.06 -13.74
CA GLU A 150 22.37 -10.29 -14.12
C GLU A 150 21.63 -11.01 -15.17
N GLY A 151 20.36 -10.80 -15.22
CA GLY A 151 19.48 -11.56 -16.07
C GLY A 151 19.69 -11.34 -17.51
#